data_b17ae517cf23565058d2c69bfaeb0ed1
#
_entry.id   b17ae517cf23565058d2c69bfaeb0ed1
#
_cell.length_a   1.000
_cell.length_b   1.000
_cell.length_c   1.000
_cell.angle_alpha   90.00
_cell.angle_beta   90.00
_cell.angle_gamma   90.00
#
_symmetry.space_group_name_H-M   'P 1'
#
loop_
_entity.id
_entity.type
_entity.pdbx_description
1 polymer ?
#
loop_
_entity_poly.entity_id
_entity_poly.type
_entity_poly.pdbx_seq_one_letter_code
_entity_poly.pdbx_strand_id
1 'polypeptide(L)'
;MSDGFSILVTGGAGFMGSHVVDAILGVSRWDRARVVVVDDLSGGARENVADHPRVEFVRGDIGDPELVSRLFAKHRFRFVYHLAAYAAEGLSHFIRHFNYSNNLLGSVRLINAAVNHRCECFVFTSSIAVYGHGRPPLREDDLPVPADPYGIAKYAVELDLAAAFETHRLPFVIFRPHNVYGPRQNLADKYRNVVGIFMNRLLRGEPMPIFGDGTQQRAFTYIGDIADAIARSPLNPKAINGTFNLGSDDACDVNHLADLVAAALGLPANKTYLPARNEVHVAYADHARAAAAFPEIAHTPLTEGLATM
;
A
#
# COMPACT_ATOMS: atom_id res chain seq x y z
N MET A 1 1.39 30.79 -19.13
CA MET A 1 0.71 29.48 -19.32
C MET A 1 1.49 28.49 -18.48
N SER A 2 0.93 27.97 -17.38
CA SER A 2 1.61 26.97 -16.57
C SER A 2 1.78 25.72 -17.42
N ASP A 3 3.01 25.35 -17.75
CA ASP A 3 3.33 24.09 -18.42
C ASP A 3 2.66 22.95 -17.68
N GLY A 4 1.83 22.16 -18.37
CA GLY A 4 1.22 20.96 -17.79
C GLY A 4 2.33 20.01 -17.28
N PHE A 5 2.10 19.39 -16.14
CA PHE A 5 2.98 18.37 -15.59
C PHE A 5 2.25 17.03 -15.48
N SER A 6 3.00 15.97 -15.29
CA SER A 6 2.43 14.64 -15.10
C SER A 6 2.73 14.11 -13.68
N ILE A 7 1.85 13.23 -13.22
CA ILE A 7 1.97 12.46 -11.98
C ILE A 7 2.07 11.00 -12.38
N LEU A 8 3.11 10.30 -11.93
CA LEU A 8 3.24 8.86 -12.12
C LEU A 8 2.62 8.12 -10.94
N VAL A 9 1.76 7.14 -11.22
CA VAL A 9 1.25 6.19 -10.22
C VAL A 9 1.58 4.78 -10.68
N THR A 10 2.51 4.10 -10.04
CA THR A 10 2.80 2.70 -10.32
C THR A 10 1.94 1.80 -9.42
N GLY A 11 1.47 0.67 -9.96
CA GLY A 11 0.51 -0.18 -9.26
C GLY A 11 -0.91 0.42 -9.20
N GLY A 12 -1.21 1.37 -10.12
CA GLY A 12 -2.46 2.14 -10.07
C GLY A 12 -3.69 1.39 -10.60
N ALA A 13 -3.55 0.19 -11.16
CA ALA A 13 -4.64 -0.74 -11.42
C ALA A 13 -4.87 -1.73 -10.26
N GLY A 14 -3.99 -1.70 -9.26
CA GLY A 14 -4.11 -2.49 -8.04
C GLY A 14 -5.11 -1.87 -7.06
N PHE A 15 -5.32 -2.57 -5.94
CA PHE A 15 -6.26 -2.18 -4.89
C PHE A 15 -5.97 -0.76 -4.37
N MET A 16 -4.88 -0.56 -3.66
CA MET A 16 -4.57 0.75 -3.06
C MET A 16 -4.31 1.82 -4.13
N GLY A 17 -3.59 1.46 -5.20
CA GLY A 17 -3.20 2.40 -6.24
C GLY A 17 -4.39 3.03 -6.96
N SER A 18 -5.45 2.28 -7.22
CA SER A 18 -6.65 2.79 -7.88
C SER A 18 -7.40 3.82 -7.02
N HIS A 19 -7.46 3.62 -5.70
CA HIS A 19 -8.04 4.62 -4.79
C HIS A 19 -7.18 5.89 -4.69
N VAL A 20 -5.85 5.74 -4.69
CA VAL A 20 -4.94 6.89 -4.72
C VAL A 20 -5.06 7.66 -6.04
N VAL A 21 -5.26 6.98 -7.19
CA VAL A 21 -5.55 7.64 -8.47
C VAL A 21 -6.83 8.47 -8.38
N ASP A 22 -7.93 7.90 -7.83
CA ASP A 22 -9.18 8.63 -7.66
C ASP A 22 -9.01 9.86 -6.74
N ALA A 23 -8.29 9.70 -5.63
CA ALA A 23 -7.99 10.79 -4.72
C ALA A 23 -7.15 11.90 -5.39
N ILE A 24 -6.13 11.53 -6.20
CA ILE A 24 -5.33 12.49 -6.98
C ILE A 24 -6.20 13.28 -7.95
N LEU A 25 -7.15 12.62 -8.61
CA LEU A 25 -8.08 13.28 -9.54
C LEU A 25 -8.99 14.29 -8.82
N GLY A 26 -9.28 14.09 -7.53
CA GLY A 26 -10.05 15.00 -6.68
C GLY A 26 -9.26 16.20 -6.14
N VAL A 27 -7.93 16.26 -6.30
CA VAL A 27 -7.11 17.38 -5.83
C VAL A 27 -7.22 18.57 -6.80
N SER A 28 -7.94 19.61 -6.43
CA SER A 28 -8.20 20.80 -7.29
C SER A 28 -6.92 21.50 -7.76
N ARG A 29 -5.85 21.54 -6.96
CA ARG A 29 -4.54 22.08 -7.37
C ARG A 29 -3.92 21.36 -8.56
N TRP A 30 -4.38 20.14 -8.86
CA TRP A 30 -3.87 19.29 -9.93
C TRP A 30 -4.85 19.08 -11.08
N ASP A 31 -5.87 19.93 -11.22
CA ASP A 31 -6.89 19.81 -12.27
C ASP A 31 -6.33 19.79 -13.70
N ARG A 32 -5.11 20.31 -13.88
CA ARG A 32 -4.40 20.30 -15.17
C ARG A 32 -3.32 19.24 -15.27
N ALA A 33 -3.07 18.47 -14.21
CA ALA A 33 -2.07 17.41 -14.22
C ALA A 33 -2.59 16.19 -14.98
N ARG A 34 -1.73 15.58 -15.78
CA ARG A 34 -1.95 14.24 -16.34
C ARG A 34 -1.54 13.19 -15.30
N VAL A 35 -2.36 12.21 -15.10
CA VAL A 35 -2.04 11.04 -14.25
C VAL A 35 -1.67 9.87 -15.16
N VAL A 36 -0.44 9.43 -15.10
CA VAL A 36 0.05 8.25 -15.85
C VAL A 36 0.08 7.07 -14.90
N VAL A 37 -0.78 6.11 -15.16
CA VAL A 37 -0.91 4.87 -14.38
C VAL A 37 -0.11 3.78 -15.05
N VAL A 38 0.85 3.17 -14.33
CA VAL A 38 1.65 2.04 -14.82
C VAL A 38 1.35 0.82 -13.97
N ASP A 39 0.95 -0.28 -14.62
CA ASP A 39 0.62 -1.55 -13.96
C ASP A 39 0.81 -2.70 -14.96
N ASP A 40 1.36 -3.83 -14.51
CA ASP A 40 1.51 -5.03 -15.34
C ASP A 40 0.26 -5.91 -15.36
N LEU A 41 -0.71 -5.59 -14.49
CA LEU A 41 -1.94 -6.34 -14.24
C LEU A 41 -1.73 -7.73 -13.61
N SER A 42 -0.57 -7.95 -12.99
CA SER A 42 -0.30 -9.23 -12.29
C SER A 42 -1.14 -9.40 -11.01
N GLY A 43 -1.58 -8.31 -10.41
CA GLY A 43 -2.39 -8.33 -9.19
C GLY A 43 -3.51 -7.30 -9.16
N GLY A 44 -3.56 -6.45 -10.19
CA GLY A 44 -4.59 -5.44 -10.42
C GLY A 44 -5.53 -5.82 -11.56
N ALA A 45 -6.53 -4.97 -11.81
CA ALA A 45 -7.49 -5.12 -12.90
C ALA A 45 -7.62 -3.81 -13.66
N ARG A 46 -7.73 -3.88 -15.02
CA ARG A 46 -7.86 -2.67 -15.86
C ARG A 46 -9.10 -1.83 -15.48
N GLU A 47 -10.13 -2.50 -15.03
CA GLU A 47 -11.42 -1.94 -14.61
C GLU A 47 -11.29 -1.06 -13.36
N ASN A 48 -10.24 -1.24 -12.57
CA ASN A 48 -9.96 -0.39 -11.40
C ASN A 48 -9.41 0.98 -11.78
N VAL A 49 -8.88 1.13 -13.00
CA VAL A 49 -8.31 2.40 -13.48
C VAL A 49 -9.43 3.32 -13.94
N ALA A 50 -9.50 4.51 -13.35
CA ALA A 50 -10.51 5.50 -13.68
C ALA A 50 -10.57 5.80 -15.19
N ASP A 51 -11.77 5.79 -15.76
CA ASP A 51 -12.04 6.29 -17.11
C ASP A 51 -12.20 7.81 -17.03
N HIS A 52 -11.08 8.50 -17.20
CA HIS A 52 -11.02 9.95 -17.02
C HIS A 52 -10.05 10.58 -18.04
N PRO A 53 -10.37 11.75 -18.66
CA PRO A 53 -9.55 12.37 -19.72
C PRO A 53 -8.11 12.71 -19.31
N ARG A 54 -7.86 12.88 -18.01
CA ARG A 54 -6.52 13.13 -17.46
C ARG A 54 -5.72 11.85 -17.16
N VAL A 55 -6.32 10.67 -17.28
CA VAL A 55 -5.67 9.39 -16.96
C VAL A 55 -5.13 8.74 -18.23
N GLU A 56 -3.86 8.46 -18.26
CA GLU A 56 -3.20 7.61 -19.27
C GLU A 56 -2.80 6.30 -18.61
N PHE A 57 -3.34 5.18 -19.08
CA PHE A 57 -2.93 3.85 -18.62
C PHE A 57 -1.85 3.28 -19.52
N VAL A 58 -0.76 2.83 -18.92
CA VAL A 58 0.34 2.13 -19.58
C VAL A 58 0.51 0.77 -18.94
N ARG A 59 0.20 -0.27 -19.69
CA ARG A 59 0.48 -1.64 -19.25
C ARG A 59 1.98 -1.92 -19.35
N GLY A 60 2.61 -2.27 -18.22
CA GLY A 60 4.01 -2.61 -18.20
C GLY A 60 4.58 -2.84 -16.81
N ASP A 61 5.73 -3.49 -16.78
CA ASP A 61 6.47 -3.83 -15.57
C ASP A 61 7.52 -2.76 -15.28
N ILE A 62 7.54 -2.22 -14.07
CA ILE A 62 8.58 -1.29 -13.58
C ILE A 62 9.97 -1.94 -13.50
N GLY A 63 10.02 -3.26 -13.55
CA GLY A 63 11.23 -4.05 -13.71
C GLY A 63 11.89 -3.89 -15.09
N ASP A 64 11.18 -3.40 -16.12
CA ASP A 64 11.71 -3.11 -17.45
C ASP A 64 12.39 -1.72 -17.46
N PRO A 65 13.73 -1.65 -17.59
CA PRO A 65 14.45 -0.38 -17.60
C PRO A 65 14.13 0.49 -18.83
N GLU A 66 13.79 -0.13 -19.96
CA GLU A 66 13.45 0.61 -21.17
C GLU A 66 12.09 1.28 -21.04
N LEU A 67 11.11 0.59 -20.43
CA LEU A 67 9.81 1.17 -20.13
C LEU A 67 9.96 2.40 -19.23
N VAL A 68 10.68 2.26 -18.11
CA VAL A 68 10.89 3.36 -17.17
C VAL A 68 11.57 4.55 -17.86
N SER A 69 12.63 4.29 -18.64
CA SER A 69 13.34 5.33 -19.40
C SER A 69 12.43 6.05 -20.40
N ARG A 70 11.63 5.32 -21.18
CA ARG A 70 10.67 5.90 -22.13
C ARG A 70 9.60 6.75 -21.44
N LEU A 71 9.09 6.30 -20.30
CA LEU A 71 8.07 7.03 -19.53
C LEU A 71 8.61 8.38 -19.05
N PHE A 72 9.78 8.39 -18.42
CA PHE A 72 10.37 9.61 -17.91
C PHE A 72 10.87 10.56 -19.02
N ALA A 73 11.28 10.02 -20.17
CA ALA A 73 11.61 10.84 -21.35
C ALA A 73 10.36 11.47 -21.99
N LYS A 74 9.21 10.77 -22.00
CA LYS A 74 7.95 11.24 -22.60
C LYS A 74 7.23 12.25 -21.70
N HIS A 75 7.27 12.04 -20.38
CA HIS A 75 6.45 12.79 -19.43
C HIS A 75 7.33 13.60 -18.46
N ARG A 76 6.90 14.82 -18.15
CA ARG A 76 7.49 15.63 -17.07
C ARG A 76 6.82 15.24 -15.76
N PHE A 77 7.28 14.15 -15.14
CA PHE A 77 6.75 13.74 -13.84
C PHE A 77 7.23 14.70 -12.75
N ARG A 78 6.27 15.37 -12.13
CA ARG A 78 6.52 16.21 -10.97
C ARG A 78 6.48 15.40 -9.69
N PHE A 79 5.53 14.46 -9.61
CA PHE A 79 5.34 13.57 -8.49
C PHE A 79 5.34 12.11 -8.95
N VAL A 80 5.94 11.24 -8.15
CA VAL A 80 5.93 9.79 -8.34
C VAL A 80 5.25 9.16 -7.13
N TYR A 81 4.16 8.42 -7.35
CA TYR A 81 3.51 7.59 -6.36
C TYR A 81 3.83 6.13 -6.66
N HIS A 82 4.65 5.54 -5.82
CA HIS A 82 5.10 4.18 -6.01
C HIS A 82 4.36 3.22 -5.07
N LEU A 83 3.29 2.59 -5.62
CA LEU A 83 2.47 1.60 -4.94
C LEU A 83 2.64 0.19 -5.53
N ALA A 84 3.27 0.06 -6.70
CA ALA A 84 3.54 -1.25 -7.30
C ALA A 84 4.39 -2.10 -6.36
N ALA A 85 3.88 -3.26 -5.99
CA ALA A 85 4.59 -4.25 -5.19
C ALA A 85 3.86 -5.59 -5.23
N TYR A 86 4.60 -6.68 -5.09
CA TYR A 86 4.02 -7.96 -4.74
C TYR A 86 4.04 -8.12 -3.23
N ALA A 87 2.90 -7.80 -2.59
CA ALA A 87 2.75 -7.74 -1.14
C ALA A 87 2.28 -9.09 -0.59
N ALA A 88 3.20 -10.02 -0.43
CA ALA A 88 2.92 -11.36 0.10
C ALA A 88 4.04 -11.80 1.07
N GLU A 89 3.98 -11.30 2.32
CA GLU A 89 4.98 -11.55 3.38
C GLU A 89 5.35 -13.02 3.48
N GLY A 90 4.39 -13.89 3.82
CA GLY A 90 4.63 -15.31 4.05
C GLY A 90 5.17 -16.04 2.81
N LEU A 91 4.76 -15.65 1.60
CA LEU A 91 5.26 -16.24 0.36
C LEU A 91 6.66 -15.74 0.01
N SER A 92 7.05 -14.55 0.45
CA SER A 92 8.34 -13.92 0.11
C SER A 92 9.54 -14.79 0.44
N HIS A 93 9.45 -15.61 1.49
CA HIS A 93 10.48 -16.58 1.86
C HIS A 93 10.80 -17.62 0.76
N PHE A 94 9.82 -17.95 -0.08
CA PHE A 94 9.91 -18.97 -1.11
C PHE A 94 10.20 -18.40 -2.50
N ILE A 95 10.00 -17.10 -2.69
CA ILE A 95 10.14 -16.40 -3.98
C ILE A 95 11.14 -15.22 -3.89
N ARG A 96 12.23 -15.37 -3.13
CA ARG A 96 13.19 -14.30 -2.82
C ARG A 96 13.66 -13.52 -4.04
N HIS A 97 14.08 -14.21 -5.09
CA HIS A 97 14.56 -13.55 -6.32
C HIS A 97 13.47 -12.68 -6.93
N PHE A 98 12.28 -13.22 -7.12
CA PHE A 98 11.14 -12.47 -7.65
C PHE A 98 10.80 -11.28 -6.73
N ASN A 99 10.76 -11.52 -5.41
CA ASN A 99 10.44 -10.46 -4.43
C ASN A 99 11.43 -9.29 -4.52
N TYR A 100 12.75 -9.56 -4.53
CA TYR A 100 13.76 -8.50 -4.63
C TYR A 100 13.79 -7.84 -6.01
N SER A 101 13.62 -8.60 -7.08
CA SER A 101 13.56 -8.03 -8.44
C SER A 101 12.40 -7.07 -8.58
N ASN A 102 11.22 -7.44 -8.10
CA ASN A 102 10.01 -6.66 -8.22
C ASN A 102 9.97 -5.50 -7.19
N ASN A 103 10.13 -5.81 -5.89
CA ASN A 103 9.88 -4.86 -4.81
C ASN A 103 11.09 -3.96 -4.51
N LEU A 104 12.31 -4.37 -4.82
CA LEU A 104 13.52 -3.57 -4.57
C LEU A 104 14.10 -3.01 -5.86
N LEU A 105 14.50 -3.85 -6.82
CA LEU A 105 15.19 -3.37 -8.02
C LEU A 105 14.28 -2.51 -8.90
N GLY A 106 12.98 -2.83 -8.99
CA GLY A 106 12.00 -1.97 -9.66
C GLY A 106 11.91 -0.60 -9.00
N SER A 107 11.90 -0.55 -7.66
CA SER A 107 11.87 0.71 -6.89
C SER A 107 13.13 1.54 -7.11
N VAL A 108 14.32 0.93 -7.06
CA VAL A 108 15.62 1.61 -7.32
C VAL A 108 15.65 2.25 -8.72
N ARG A 109 15.10 1.57 -9.74
CA ARG A 109 15.00 2.16 -11.08
C ARG A 109 14.14 3.42 -11.11
N LEU A 110 13.00 3.39 -10.41
CA LEU A 110 12.12 4.57 -10.32
C LEU A 110 12.77 5.71 -9.54
N ILE A 111 13.49 5.44 -8.45
CA ILE A 111 14.23 6.43 -7.68
C ILE A 111 15.30 7.08 -8.54
N ASN A 112 16.13 6.30 -9.25
CA ASN A 112 17.13 6.81 -10.18
C ASN A 112 16.50 7.69 -11.27
N ALA A 113 15.38 7.26 -11.85
CA ALA A 113 14.69 8.04 -12.86
C ALA A 113 14.13 9.35 -12.27
N ALA A 114 13.55 9.31 -11.07
CA ALA A 114 13.04 10.49 -10.37
C ALA A 114 14.15 11.51 -10.05
N VAL A 115 15.33 11.04 -9.62
CA VAL A 115 16.51 11.88 -9.41
C VAL A 115 16.96 12.53 -10.72
N ASN A 116 17.16 11.73 -11.78
CA ASN A 116 17.66 12.20 -13.07
C ASN A 116 16.73 13.22 -13.74
N HIS A 117 15.41 13.09 -13.52
CA HIS A 117 14.38 13.98 -14.07
C HIS A 117 13.90 15.05 -13.08
N ARG A 118 14.56 15.19 -11.92
CA ARG A 118 14.28 16.24 -10.91
C ARG A 118 12.82 16.27 -10.47
N CYS A 119 12.26 15.11 -10.15
CA CYS A 119 10.93 15.04 -9.56
C CYS A 119 10.89 15.80 -8.24
N GLU A 120 9.75 16.44 -7.93
CA GLU A 120 9.60 17.28 -6.74
C GLU A 120 9.27 16.48 -5.48
N CYS A 121 8.69 15.28 -5.62
CA CYS A 121 8.47 14.38 -4.50
C CYS A 121 8.26 12.94 -4.97
N PHE A 122 8.82 11.99 -4.21
CA PHE A 122 8.62 10.56 -4.35
C PHE A 122 7.80 10.02 -3.17
N VAL A 123 6.56 9.62 -3.42
CA VAL A 123 5.67 9.02 -2.40
C VAL A 123 5.79 7.51 -2.49
N PHE A 124 6.15 6.87 -1.39
CA PHE A 124 6.37 5.43 -1.32
C PHE A 124 5.45 4.77 -0.30
N THR A 125 4.74 3.73 -0.72
CA THR A 125 4.04 2.83 0.20
C THR A 125 4.97 1.70 0.61
N SER A 126 5.53 1.84 1.79
CA SER A 126 6.28 0.81 2.50
C SER A 126 5.32 -0.19 3.16
N SER A 127 5.60 -0.67 4.36
CA SER A 127 4.76 -1.60 5.10
C SER A 127 5.13 -1.63 6.58
N ILE A 128 4.18 -1.96 7.45
CA ILE A 128 4.45 -2.34 8.84
C ILE A 128 5.42 -3.55 8.96
N ALA A 129 5.53 -4.37 7.91
CA ALA A 129 6.45 -5.51 7.85
C ALA A 129 7.93 -5.14 8.07
N VAL A 130 8.30 -3.86 7.90
CA VAL A 130 9.66 -3.38 8.18
C VAL A 130 10.06 -3.53 9.64
N TYR A 131 9.09 -3.54 10.57
CA TYR A 131 9.36 -3.66 12.01
C TYR A 131 9.64 -5.10 12.45
N GLY A 132 9.22 -6.10 11.65
CA GLY A 132 9.39 -7.53 11.99
C GLY A 132 8.77 -7.86 13.34
N HIS A 133 9.58 -8.38 14.29
CA HIS A 133 9.15 -8.73 15.64
C HIS A 133 9.23 -7.56 16.64
N GLY A 134 9.01 -6.33 16.19
CA GLY A 134 8.97 -5.15 17.05
C GLY A 134 7.92 -5.25 18.17
N ARG A 135 8.04 -4.44 19.21
CA ARG A 135 7.09 -4.41 20.34
C ARG A 135 5.99 -3.38 20.09
N PRO A 136 4.71 -3.79 19.99
CA PRO A 136 3.60 -2.87 19.84
C PRO A 136 3.42 -1.96 21.07
N PRO A 137 2.89 -0.72 20.88
CA PRO A 137 2.61 -0.07 19.61
C PRO A 137 3.90 0.28 18.84
N LEU A 138 3.97 -0.14 17.55
CA LEU A 138 5.13 0.12 16.70
C LEU A 138 5.18 1.60 16.31
N ARG A 139 6.33 2.24 16.46
CA ARG A 139 6.52 3.67 16.17
C ARG A 139 7.49 3.89 15.03
N GLU A 140 7.36 5.00 14.33
CA GLU A 140 8.24 5.33 13.21
C GLU A 140 9.71 5.53 13.62
N ASP A 141 9.95 5.86 14.90
CA ASP A 141 11.30 6.01 15.46
C ASP A 141 11.91 4.69 15.97
N ASP A 142 11.11 3.61 16.00
CA ASP A 142 11.63 2.28 16.33
C ASP A 142 12.55 1.81 15.21
N LEU A 143 13.67 1.17 15.58
CA LEU A 143 14.60 0.61 14.61
C LEU A 143 13.93 -0.54 13.85
N PRO A 144 13.77 -0.45 12.51
CA PRO A 144 13.22 -1.53 11.73
C PRO A 144 14.14 -2.76 11.73
N VAL A 145 13.56 -3.93 12.03
CA VAL A 145 14.23 -5.23 11.99
C VAL A 145 13.35 -6.23 11.25
N PRO A 146 13.24 -6.10 9.91
CA PRO A 146 12.32 -6.91 9.13
C PRO A 146 12.66 -8.40 9.23
N ALA A 147 11.62 -9.25 9.39
CA ALA A 147 11.76 -10.67 9.60
C ALA A 147 11.65 -11.52 8.32
N ASP A 148 11.22 -10.92 7.22
CA ASP A 148 10.96 -11.59 5.95
C ASP A 148 11.51 -10.79 4.74
N PRO A 149 11.71 -11.44 3.57
CA PRO A 149 12.26 -10.79 2.38
C PRO A 149 11.41 -9.63 1.85
N TYR A 150 10.10 -9.61 2.07
CA TYR A 150 9.24 -8.50 1.67
C TYR A 150 9.52 -7.26 2.53
N GLY A 151 9.52 -7.41 3.85
CA GLY A 151 9.86 -6.33 4.78
C GLY A 151 11.29 -5.81 4.56
N ILE A 152 12.26 -6.72 4.31
CA ILE A 152 13.64 -6.34 3.96
C ILE A 152 13.66 -5.47 2.70
N ALA A 153 12.95 -5.87 1.64
CA ALA A 153 12.89 -5.11 0.40
C ALA A 153 12.27 -3.72 0.61
N LYS A 154 11.17 -3.65 1.36
CA LYS A 154 10.50 -2.37 1.67
C LYS A 154 11.42 -1.44 2.47
N TYR A 155 12.08 -1.95 3.51
CA TYR A 155 13.01 -1.16 4.32
C TYR A 155 14.24 -0.70 3.52
N ALA A 156 14.79 -1.55 2.64
CA ALA A 156 15.89 -1.16 1.77
C ALA A 156 15.53 0.03 0.87
N VAL A 157 14.29 0.08 0.35
CA VAL A 157 13.79 1.24 -0.43
C VAL A 157 13.67 2.50 0.43
N GLU A 158 13.24 2.39 1.70
CA GLU A 158 13.21 3.54 2.62
C GLU A 158 14.60 4.14 2.83
N LEU A 159 15.61 3.27 3.04
CA LEU A 159 17.01 3.69 3.18
C LEU A 159 17.56 4.33 1.90
N ASP A 160 17.22 3.79 0.75
CA ASP A 160 17.65 4.33 -0.55
C ASP A 160 17.02 5.71 -0.83
N LEU A 161 15.75 5.91 -0.47
CA LEU A 161 15.11 7.23 -0.56
C LEU A 161 15.77 8.26 0.37
N ALA A 162 16.12 7.87 1.60
CA ALA A 162 16.86 8.75 2.50
C ALA A 162 18.24 9.14 1.93
N ALA A 163 18.98 8.17 1.36
CA ALA A 163 20.25 8.43 0.70
C ALA A 163 20.10 9.30 -0.56
N ALA A 164 19.06 9.09 -1.35
CA ALA A 164 18.74 9.92 -2.52
C ALA A 164 18.40 11.37 -2.11
N PHE A 165 17.71 11.58 -1.00
CA PHE A 165 17.48 12.92 -0.47
C PHE A 165 18.80 13.58 -0.02
N GLU A 166 19.63 12.90 0.74
CA GLU A 166 20.89 13.44 1.22
C GLU A 166 21.82 13.86 0.07
N THR A 167 21.92 13.02 -0.96
CA THR A 167 22.86 13.21 -2.06
C THR A 167 22.29 14.09 -3.18
N HIS A 168 21.05 13.89 -3.55
CA HIS A 168 20.43 14.47 -4.75
C HIS A 168 19.27 15.41 -4.45
N ARG A 169 18.90 15.57 -3.17
CA ARG A 169 17.79 16.40 -2.71
C ARG A 169 16.44 15.98 -3.33
N LEU A 170 16.21 14.69 -3.56
CA LEU A 170 14.91 14.15 -3.96
C LEU A 170 14.00 14.09 -2.73
N PRO A 171 13.00 14.99 -2.59
CA PRO A 171 12.07 14.93 -1.47
C PRO A 171 11.23 13.64 -1.54
N PHE A 172 10.87 13.10 -0.38
CA PHE A 172 10.06 11.89 -0.30
C PHE A 172 8.99 11.96 0.79
N VAL A 173 8.00 11.08 0.71
CA VAL A 173 7.09 10.74 1.80
C VAL A 173 6.95 9.22 1.83
N ILE A 174 7.14 8.63 2.99
CA ILE A 174 7.03 7.19 3.20
C ILE A 174 5.80 6.89 4.06
N PHE A 175 4.98 5.96 3.61
CA PHE A 175 3.87 5.43 4.39
C PHE A 175 4.10 3.95 4.70
N ARG A 176 3.85 3.55 5.95
CA ARG A 176 3.88 2.17 6.44
C ARG A 176 2.45 1.73 6.79
N PRO A 177 1.61 1.42 5.77
CA PRO A 177 0.26 0.95 6.03
C PRO A 177 0.26 -0.47 6.59
N HIS A 178 -0.82 -0.81 7.34
CA HIS A 178 -1.02 -2.17 7.82
C HIS A 178 -2.45 -2.65 7.60
N ASN A 179 -2.58 -3.92 7.19
CA ASN A 179 -3.84 -4.65 6.98
C ASN A 179 -4.92 -3.83 6.25
N VAL A 180 -4.54 -3.11 5.19
CA VAL A 180 -5.47 -2.28 4.43
C VAL A 180 -6.52 -3.17 3.74
N TYR A 181 -7.79 -2.81 3.85
CA TYR A 181 -8.92 -3.49 3.22
C TYR A 181 -9.88 -2.48 2.58
N GLY A 182 -10.76 -2.95 1.70
CA GLY A 182 -11.78 -2.11 1.05
C GLY A 182 -12.12 -2.56 -0.36
N PRO A 183 -12.98 -1.81 -1.06
CA PRO A 183 -13.39 -2.11 -2.44
C PRO A 183 -12.20 -2.27 -3.39
N ARG A 184 -12.38 -3.01 -4.48
CA ARG A 184 -11.35 -3.34 -5.49
C ARG A 184 -10.21 -4.21 -4.98
N GLN A 185 -10.29 -4.74 -3.74
CA GLN A 185 -9.32 -5.71 -3.26
C GLN A 185 -9.46 -7.03 -4.03
N ASN A 186 -8.33 -7.60 -4.48
CA ASN A 186 -8.35 -8.90 -5.14
C ASN A 186 -8.63 -10.02 -4.12
N LEU A 187 -9.88 -10.46 -4.05
CA LEU A 187 -10.32 -11.51 -3.13
C LEU A 187 -9.79 -12.90 -3.52
N ALA A 188 -9.42 -13.12 -4.78
CA ALA A 188 -8.95 -14.42 -5.26
C ALA A 188 -7.50 -14.74 -4.82
N ASP A 189 -6.72 -13.75 -4.38
CA ASP A 189 -5.34 -13.95 -3.96
C ASP A 189 -5.25 -14.51 -2.53
N LYS A 190 -4.93 -15.79 -2.43
CA LYS A 190 -4.85 -16.55 -1.16
C LYS A 190 -3.63 -16.20 -0.28
N TYR A 191 -2.73 -15.34 -0.74
CA TYR A 191 -1.50 -14.99 -0.02
C TYR A 191 -1.51 -13.55 0.53
N ARG A 192 -2.60 -12.82 0.34
CA ARG A 192 -2.73 -11.43 0.79
C ARG A 192 -3.56 -11.32 2.07
N ASN A 193 -4.23 -10.21 2.21
CA ASN A 193 -4.96 -9.81 3.41
C ASN A 193 -6.04 -10.83 3.82
N VAL A 194 -6.12 -11.10 5.12
CA VAL A 194 -7.06 -12.06 5.73
C VAL A 194 -8.53 -11.73 5.46
N VAL A 195 -8.91 -10.44 5.37
CA VAL A 195 -10.28 -10.01 5.02
C VAL A 195 -10.69 -10.58 3.67
N GLY A 196 -9.85 -10.39 2.64
CA GLY A 196 -10.09 -10.92 1.31
C GLY A 196 -10.17 -12.45 1.28
N ILE A 197 -9.29 -13.12 2.04
CA ILE A 197 -9.30 -14.59 2.16
C ILE A 197 -10.62 -15.07 2.77
N PHE A 198 -11.08 -14.44 3.84
CA PHE A 198 -12.31 -14.83 4.53
C PHE A 198 -13.53 -14.62 3.65
N MET A 199 -13.65 -13.44 3.00
CA MET A 199 -14.74 -13.17 2.06
C MET A 199 -14.76 -14.19 0.91
N ASN A 200 -13.62 -14.42 0.26
CA ASN A 200 -13.54 -15.38 -0.85
C ASN A 200 -13.98 -16.79 -0.43
N ARG A 201 -13.55 -17.26 0.75
CA ARG A 201 -13.92 -18.57 1.27
C ARG A 201 -15.41 -18.67 1.51
N LEU A 202 -16.00 -17.72 2.21
CA LEU A 202 -17.43 -17.72 2.50
C LEU A 202 -18.28 -17.63 1.24
N LEU A 203 -17.92 -16.79 0.27
CA LEU A 203 -18.60 -16.70 -1.03
C LEU A 203 -18.57 -18.01 -1.84
N ARG A 204 -17.58 -18.87 -1.57
CA ARG A 204 -17.47 -20.22 -2.17
C ARG A 204 -18.15 -21.31 -1.34
N GLY A 205 -18.76 -20.96 -0.21
CA GLY A 205 -19.31 -21.93 0.74
C GLY A 205 -18.24 -22.73 1.51
N GLU A 206 -17.00 -22.25 1.51
CA GLU A 206 -15.87 -22.89 2.17
C GLU A 206 -15.62 -22.26 3.56
N PRO A 207 -15.07 -23.01 4.54
CA PRO A 207 -14.76 -22.46 5.85
C PRO A 207 -13.59 -21.47 5.80
N MET A 208 -13.67 -20.42 6.64
CA MET A 208 -12.58 -19.47 6.88
C MET A 208 -11.45 -20.14 7.67
N PRO A 209 -10.19 -20.16 7.15
CA PRO A 209 -9.08 -20.77 7.85
C PRO A 209 -8.55 -19.85 8.95
N ILE A 210 -8.59 -20.29 10.20
CA ILE A 210 -8.02 -19.62 11.36
C ILE A 210 -6.79 -20.41 11.81
N PHE A 211 -5.62 -19.75 11.85
CA PHE A 211 -4.39 -20.37 12.32
C PHE A 211 -4.25 -20.20 13.83
N GLY A 212 -3.96 -21.29 14.55
CA GLY A 212 -3.98 -21.30 16.01
C GLY A 212 -5.39 -21.24 16.58
N ASP A 213 -5.57 -20.53 17.68
CA ASP A 213 -6.86 -20.34 18.38
C ASP A 213 -7.65 -19.11 17.92
N GLY A 214 -7.07 -18.29 17.03
CA GLY A 214 -7.70 -17.08 16.52
C GLY A 214 -7.67 -15.86 17.44
N THR A 215 -6.91 -15.92 18.55
CA THR A 215 -6.79 -14.81 19.52
C THR A 215 -5.74 -13.77 19.13
N GLN A 216 -4.98 -14.01 18.06
CA GLN A 216 -4.02 -13.03 17.55
C GLN A 216 -4.72 -11.74 17.11
N GLN A 217 -4.17 -10.60 17.55
CA GLN A 217 -4.77 -9.29 17.33
C GLN A 217 -4.13 -8.54 16.16
N ARG A 218 -4.99 -7.92 15.36
CA ARG A 218 -4.62 -7.08 14.22
C ARG A 218 -5.55 -5.87 14.14
N ALA A 219 -5.00 -4.72 13.78
CA ALA A 219 -5.80 -3.58 13.38
C ALA A 219 -5.98 -3.60 11.85
N PHE A 220 -7.16 -3.18 11.38
CA PHE A 220 -7.54 -3.20 9.96
C PHE A 220 -7.86 -1.79 9.50
N THR A 221 -7.24 -1.38 8.40
CA THR A 221 -7.30 -0.02 7.87
C THR A 221 -8.21 0.04 6.65
N TYR A 222 -9.27 0.84 6.70
CA TYR A 222 -10.10 1.08 5.52
C TYR A 222 -9.37 1.98 4.52
N ILE A 223 -9.33 1.58 3.25
CA ILE A 223 -8.60 2.33 2.20
C ILE A 223 -9.11 3.76 2.01
N GLY A 224 -10.43 3.97 2.18
CA GLY A 224 -11.04 5.29 2.07
C GLY A 224 -10.51 6.31 3.07
N ASP A 225 -10.07 5.84 4.25
CA ASP A 225 -9.54 6.72 5.29
C ASP A 225 -8.16 7.28 4.95
N ILE A 226 -7.35 6.53 4.20
CA ILE A 226 -5.93 6.87 3.98
C ILE A 226 -5.58 7.32 2.57
N ALA A 227 -6.43 7.02 1.57
CA ALA A 227 -6.11 7.31 0.17
C ALA A 227 -5.90 8.81 -0.11
N ASP A 228 -6.70 9.69 0.51
CA ASP A 228 -6.60 11.14 0.35
C ASP A 228 -5.33 11.70 1.00
N ALA A 229 -4.96 11.21 2.19
CA ALA A 229 -3.72 11.57 2.86
C ALA A 229 -2.49 11.20 2.01
N ILE A 230 -2.47 9.99 1.42
CA ILE A 230 -1.41 9.57 0.50
C ILE A 230 -1.37 10.51 -0.71
N ALA A 231 -2.52 10.77 -1.34
CA ALA A 231 -2.61 11.60 -2.54
C ALA A 231 -2.12 13.04 -2.29
N ARG A 232 -2.50 13.64 -1.16
CA ARG A 232 -2.15 15.05 -0.83
C ARG A 232 -0.79 15.22 -0.20
N SER A 233 -0.11 14.14 0.19
CA SER A 233 1.14 14.20 0.95
C SER A 233 2.24 15.09 0.36
N PRO A 234 2.46 15.18 -0.98
CA PRO A 234 3.45 16.10 -1.55
C PRO A 234 3.11 17.59 -1.37
N LEU A 235 1.86 17.90 -1.03
CA LEU A 235 1.40 19.27 -0.79
C LEU A 235 1.50 19.68 0.68
N ASN A 236 1.79 18.72 1.56
CA ASN A 236 1.87 18.94 2.99
C ASN A 236 3.33 19.13 3.45
N PRO A 237 3.76 20.36 3.81
CA PRO A 237 5.14 20.60 4.24
C PRO A 237 5.55 19.78 5.47
N LYS A 238 4.61 19.38 6.33
CA LYS A 238 4.88 18.55 7.51
C LYS A 238 5.13 17.07 7.14
N ALA A 239 4.76 16.67 5.93
CA ALA A 239 4.93 15.29 5.47
C ALA A 239 6.25 15.09 4.70
N ILE A 240 6.81 16.13 4.12
CA ILE A 240 8.01 16.03 3.29
C ILE A 240 9.18 15.50 4.11
N ASN A 241 9.85 14.48 3.56
CA ASN A 241 10.95 13.72 4.17
C ASN A 241 10.55 12.99 5.45
N GLY A 242 9.25 12.74 5.63
CA GLY A 242 8.69 12.03 6.76
C GLY A 242 8.34 10.59 6.43
N THR A 243 8.31 9.77 7.49
CA THR A 243 7.76 8.41 7.49
C THR A 243 6.56 8.38 8.43
N PHE A 244 5.48 7.71 8.01
CA PHE A 244 4.20 7.69 8.72
C PHE A 244 3.62 6.28 8.74
N ASN A 245 3.33 5.78 9.94
CA ASN A 245 2.46 4.62 10.07
C ASN A 245 1.04 5.03 9.67
N LEU A 246 0.40 4.22 8.82
CA LEU A 246 -1.00 4.44 8.44
C LEU A 246 -1.85 3.25 8.84
N GLY A 247 -2.88 3.51 9.63
CA GLY A 247 -3.76 2.46 10.07
C GLY A 247 -4.85 2.90 11.02
N SER A 248 -5.63 1.92 11.48
CA SER A 248 -6.62 2.08 12.54
C SER A 248 -5.98 1.70 13.89
N ASP A 249 -6.40 2.36 14.95
CA ASP A 249 -6.06 2.01 16.34
C ASP A 249 -6.95 0.88 16.86
N ASP A 250 -8.05 0.57 16.16
CA ASP A 250 -9.01 -0.46 16.57
C ASP A 250 -8.49 -1.86 16.20
N ALA A 251 -7.85 -2.51 17.16
CA ALA A 251 -7.42 -3.90 17.00
C ALA A 251 -8.56 -4.87 17.37
N CYS A 252 -8.69 -5.93 16.59
CA CYS A 252 -9.57 -7.04 16.91
C CYS A 252 -8.85 -8.38 16.74
N ASP A 253 -9.34 -9.43 17.38
CA ASP A 253 -8.86 -10.78 17.15
C ASP A 253 -9.42 -11.37 15.84
N VAL A 254 -8.76 -12.39 15.33
CA VAL A 254 -9.12 -13.01 14.04
C VAL A 254 -10.47 -13.73 14.10
N ASN A 255 -10.88 -14.23 15.29
CA ASN A 255 -12.21 -14.83 15.46
C ASN A 255 -13.30 -13.79 15.30
N HIS A 256 -13.13 -12.62 15.93
CA HIS A 256 -14.06 -11.50 15.82
C HIS A 256 -14.12 -10.96 14.39
N LEU A 257 -12.97 -10.81 13.72
CA LEU A 257 -12.93 -10.46 12.31
C LEU A 257 -13.75 -11.43 11.45
N ALA A 258 -13.60 -12.75 11.69
CA ALA A 258 -14.35 -13.76 10.94
C ALA A 258 -15.87 -13.60 11.12
N ASP A 259 -16.32 -13.29 12.33
CA ASP A 259 -17.73 -13.03 12.61
C ASP A 259 -18.24 -11.76 11.90
N LEU A 260 -17.45 -10.70 11.90
CA LEU A 260 -17.78 -9.45 11.20
C LEU A 260 -17.84 -9.62 9.68
N VAL A 261 -16.91 -10.36 9.09
CA VAL A 261 -16.92 -10.66 7.64
C VAL A 261 -18.15 -11.48 7.28
N ALA A 262 -18.50 -12.49 8.09
CA ALA A 262 -19.69 -13.30 7.87
C ALA A 262 -20.97 -12.46 7.96
N ALA A 263 -21.07 -11.59 8.97
CA ALA A 263 -22.19 -10.68 9.14
C ALA A 263 -22.33 -9.70 7.97
N ALA A 264 -21.23 -9.13 7.47
CA ALA A 264 -21.22 -8.23 6.32
C ALA A 264 -21.73 -8.91 5.03
N LEU A 265 -21.48 -10.20 4.87
CA LEU A 265 -21.96 -11.00 3.73
C LEU A 265 -23.37 -11.59 3.95
N GLY A 266 -23.94 -11.47 5.15
CA GLY A 266 -25.21 -12.13 5.51
C GLY A 266 -25.12 -13.67 5.50
N LEU A 267 -23.92 -14.23 5.79
CA LEU A 267 -23.64 -15.66 5.75
C LEU A 267 -23.28 -16.18 7.16
N PRO A 268 -23.47 -17.50 7.43
CA PRO A 268 -23.00 -18.10 8.67
C PRO A 268 -21.47 -18.03 8.81
N ALA A 269 -20.97 -17.76 10.02
CA ALA A 269 -19.55 -17.74 10.31
C ALA A 269 -18.96 -19.16 10.32
N ASN A 270 -18.73 -19.76 9.16
CA ASN A 270 -18.11 -21.07 9.03
C ASN A 270 -16.60 -20.95 9.19
N LYS A 271 -16.04 -21.47 10.29
CA LYS A 271 -14.63 -21.38 10.66
C LYS A 271 -13.98 -22.77 10.70
N THR A 272 -12.71 -22.86 10.30
CA THR A 272 -11.88 -24.06 10.51
C THR A 272 -10.55 -23.66 11.13
N TYR A 273 -10.15 -24.37 12.17
CA TYR A 273 -8.92 -24.08 12.89
C TYR A 273 -7.79 -24.95 12.37
N LEU A 274 -6.67 -24.32 12.05
CA LEU A 274 -5.47 -24.94 11.50
C LEU A 274 -4.31 -24.80 12.50
N PRO A 275 -3.25 -25.61 12.38
CA PRO A 275 -2.06 -25.48 13.24
C PRO A 275 -1.54 -24.02 13.24
N ALA A 276 -1.11 -23.57 14.43
CA ALA A 276 -0.56 -22.23 14.59
C ALA A 276 0.63 -22.00 13.65
N ARG A 277 0.75 -20.79 13.12
CA ARG A 277 1.92 -20.33 12.36
C ARG A 277 2.89 -19.61 13.29
N ASN A 278 4.15 -19.54 12.88
CA ASN A 278 5.11 -18.66 13.53
C ASN A 278 4.85 -17.23 13.04
N GLU A 279 3.96 -16.50 13.73
CA GLU A 279 3.60 -15.12 13.43
C GLU A 279 3.53 -14.29 14.71
N VAL A 280 3.65 -12.98 14.56
CA VAL A 280 3.52 -12.04 15.69
C VAL A 280 2.10 -12.11 16.23
N HIS A 281 1.93 -12.35 17.54
CA HIS A 281 0.61 -12.48 18.18
C HIS A 281 -0.15 -11.15 18.18
N VAL A 282 0.54 -10.03 18.43
CA VAL A 282 -0.05 -8.68 18.47
C VAL A 282 0.72 -7.79 17.52
N ALA A 283 0.05 -7.23 16.50
CA ALA A 283 0.66 -6.31 15.55
C ALA A 283 -0.27 -5.12 15.29
N TYR A 284 0.09 -3.98 15.88
CA TYR A 284 -0.50 -2.67 15.62
C TYR A 284 0.55 -1.57 15.81
N ALA A 285 0.30 -0.40 15.24
CA ALA A 285 1.21 0.74 15.28
C ALA A 285 0.60 1.94 16.00
N ASP A 286 1.46 2.87 16.40
CA ASP A 286 1.08 4.21 16.86
C ASP A 286 0.88 5.09 15.62
N HIS A 287 -0.21 5.84 15.54
CA HIS A 287 -0.56 6.69 14.40
C HIS A 287 -0.54 8.18 14.75
N ALA A 288 -0.03 8.56 15.91
CA ALA A 288 -0.02 9.96 16.37
C ALA A 288 0.72 10.89 15.39
N ARG A 289 1.79 10.42 14.76
CA ARG A 289 2.54 11.19 13.76
C ARG A 289 1.71 11.44 12.51
N ALA A 290 1.03 10.42 12.01
CA ALA A 290 0.12 10.57 10.87
C ALA A 290 -1.04 11.50 11.19
N ALA A 291 -1.69 11.35 12.35
CA ALA A 291 -2.78 12.21 12.80
C ALA A 291 -2.36 13.69 12.92
N ALA A 292 -1.14 13.96 13.39
CA ALA A 292 -0.61 15.32 13.49
C ALA A 292 -0.28 15.95 12.13
N ALA A 293 0.12 15.14 11.15
CA ALA A 293 0.43 15.60 9.80
C ALA A 293 -0.83 15.67 8.90
N PHE A 294 -1.75 14.74 9.07
CA PHE A 294 -2.94 14.56 8.24
C PHE A 294 -4.20 14.47 9.12
N PRO A 295 -4.64 15.59 9.72
CA PRO A 295 -5.78 15.61 10.64
C PRO A 295 -7.13 15.26 9.96
N GLU A 296 -7.14 15.18 8.63
CA GLU A 296 -8.29 14.78 7.83
C GLU A 296 -8.47 13.26 7.69
N ILE A 297 -7.52 12.44 8.16
CA ILE A 297 -7.66 10.98 8.15
C ILE A 297 -8.89 10.60 8.97
N ALA A 298 -9.84 9.94 8.31
CA ALA A 298 -11.04 9.40 8.96
C ALA A 298 -10.76 8.07 9.66
N HIS A 299 -11.68 7.65 10.48
CA HIS A 299 -11.64 6.34 11.16
C HIS A 299 -12.98 5.63 10.92
N THR A 300 -13.04 4.91 9.81
CA THR A 300 -14.21 4.12 9.44
C THR A 300 -14.27 2.86 10.30
N PRO A 301 -15.38 2.62 11.06
CA PRO A 301 -15.55 1.38 11.80
C PRO A 301 -15.43 0.16 10.88
N LEU A 302 -14.80 -0.91 11.38
CA LEU A 302 -14.56 -2.12 10.59
C LEU A 302 -15.85 -2.69 9.97
N THR A 303 -16.97 -2.65 10.73
CA THR A 303 -18.29 -3.07 10.26
C THR A 303 -18.78 -2.27 9.04
N GLU A 304 -18.59 -0.95 9.06
CA GLU A 304 -19.00 -0.07 7.96
C GLU A 304 -18.11 -0.28 6.73
N GLY A 305 -16.79 -0.33 6.93
CA GLY A 305 -15.86 -0.58 5.84
C GLY A 305 -16.07 -1.94 5.17
N LEU A 306 -16.34 -3.00 5.92
CA LEU A 306 -16.64 -4.32 5.37
C LEU A 306 -17.93 -4.34 4.55
N ALA A 307 -18.93 -3.56 4.92
CA ALA A 307 -20.19 -3.47 4.18
C ALA A 307 -20.04 -2.83 2.77
N THR A 308 -18.92 -2.17 2.49
CA THR A 308 -18.63 -1.56 1.18
C THR A 308 -17.95 -2.52 0.21
N MET A 309 -17.51 -3.69 0.69
CA MET A 309 -16.79 -4.68 -0.10
C MET A 309 -17.76 -5.65 -0.79
#